data_11a3130f52d16d291ece52475e5c0fbc
#
_entry.id   11a3130f52d16d291ece52475e5c0fbc
#
_cell.length_a   1.000
_cell.length_b   1.000
_cell.length_c   1.000
_cell.angle_alpha   90.00
_cell.angle_beta   90.00
_cell.angle_gamma   90.00
#
_symmetry.space_group_name_H-M   'P 1'
#
loop_
_entity.id
_entity.type
_entity.pdbx_description
1 polymer ?
#
loop_
_entity_poly.entity_id
_entity_poly.type
_entity_poly.pdbx_seq_one_letter_code
_entity_poly.pdbx_strand_id
1 'polypeptide(L)'
;MNQIKNTFRKLGRPAAALSLAFAAATPAILATPTVAQAQPSEIDRAVTALRGITTLRANFVQTDRSGQTISGVLTMKRPGKIRFQYQKGVPLLIVGDGKALTMIDYEVRQVQRWPIGNSPLGALLDPNKDVARFAKQLPTGDPGVISLQVRDPKHPEYGTITMIFVRNAGAPGGMQLDSWVALDAQNKRTTMRLSGHQYGIAVDDKTFKWTDPRPATRR
;
A
#
# COMPACT_ATOMS: atom_id res chain seq x y z
N MET A 1 87.51 -5.40 -29.68
CA MET A 1 88.93 -5.17 -29.30
C MET A 1 89.03 -5.38 -27.81
N ASN A 2 89.83 -6.32 -27.48
CA ASN A 2 90.58 -6.69 -26.24
C ASN A 2 89.72 -6.84 -24.95
N GLN A 3 89.61 -8.07 -24.45
CA GLN A 3 90.65 -8.82 -23.66
C GLN A 3 90.76 -8.12 -22.27
N ILE A 4 90.81 -8.78 -21.15
CA ILE A 4 91.51 -10.01 -20.65
C ILE A 4 91.07 -10.23 -19.21
N LYS A 5 90.72 -11.47 -18.83
CA LYS A 5 91.26 -12.34 -17.75
C LYS A 5 91.60 -11.69 -16.39
N ASN A 6 91.30 -12.26 -15.26
CA ASN A 6 91.70 -13.49 -14.59
C ASN A 6 91.15 -13.59 -13.19
N THR A 7 90.63 -14.71 -12.83
CA THR A 7 91.06 -15.72 -11.84
C THR A 7 91.67 -15.22 -10.53
N PHE A 8 91.12 -15.60 -9.37
CA PHE A 8 91.71 -16.42 -8.29
C PHE A 8 90.71 -16.63 -7.13
N ARG A 9 90.31 -17.76 -6.96
CA ARG A 9 90.25 -18.81 -5.96
C ARG A 9 90.71 -18.39 -4.54
N LYS A 10 89.89 -18.52 -3.53
CA LYS A 10 90.27 -19.17 -2.23
C LYS A 10 89.06 -19.64 -1.44
N LEU A 11 89.21 -20.79 -0.93
CA LEU A 11 88.38 -21.57 -0.01
C LEU A 11 88.16 -20.86 1.34
N GLY A 12 87.01 -21.09 1.94
CA GLY A 12 86.75 -20.87 3.34
C GLY A 12 85.40 -21.43 3.73
N ARG A 13 85.32 -22.54 4.40
CA ARG A 13 84.12 -23.17 5.08
C ARG A 13 84.15 -22.74 6.53
N PRO A 14 83.14 -23.09 7.35
CA PRO A 14 81.67 -22.81 7.30
C PRO A 14 81.22 -22.08 8.59
N ALA A 15 80.06 -21.47 8.58
CA ALA A 15 79.35 -21.19 9.81
C ALA A 15 77.84 -21.43 9.60
N ALA A 16 77.35 -22.41 10.31
CA ALA A 16 75.92 -22.73 10.35
C ALA A 16 75.14 -21.58 11.04
N ALA A 17 74.28 -20.91 10.30
CA ALA A 17 73.28 -20.00 10.85
C ALA A 17 71.95 -20.68 10.73
N LEU A 18 71.36 -21.01 11.86
CA LEU A 18 70.03 -21.55 12.06
C LEU A 18 69.04 -20.43 11.77
N SER A 19 68.42 -20.46 10.60
CA SER A 19 67.35 -19.48 10.25
C SER A 19 66.02 -20.01 10.78
N LEU A 20 65.54 -19.45 11.88
CA LEU A 20 64.14 -19.60 12.33
C LEU A 20 63.20 -19.00 11.28
N ALA A 21 62.50 -19.84 10.52
CA ALA A 21 61.42 -19.42 9.65
C ALA A 21 60.22 -19.10 10.54
N PHE A 22 59.95 -17.83 10.76
CA PHE A 22 58.69 -17.33 11.33
C PHE A 22 57.61 -17.50 10.26
N ALA A 23 56.76 -18.54 10.37
CA ALA A 23 55.57 -18.69 9.58
C ALA A 23 54.54 -17.68 10.07
N ALA A 24 54.40 -16.58 9.35
CA ALA A 24 53.31 -15.61 9.58
C ALA A 24 52.01 -16.29 9.14
N ALA A 25 51.24 -16.82 10.10
CA ALA A 25 49.87 -17.26 9.89
C ALA A 25 49.00 -16.02 9.66
N THR A 26 48.65 -15.73 8.42
CA THR A 26 47.63 -14.74 8.08
C THR A 26 46.26 -15.28 8.49
N PRO A 27 45.49 -14.60 9.36
CA PRO A 27 44.13 -15.02 9.65
C PRO A 27 43.28 -14.86 8.37
N ALA A 28 42.81 -15.97 7.82
CA ALA A 28 41.80 -15.95 6.77
C ALA A 28 40.48 -15.41 7.37
N ILE A 29 40.17 -14.19 7.07
CA ILE A 29 38.83 -13.59 7.38
C ILE A 29 37.81 -14.33 6.52
N LEU A 30 37.10 -15.28 7.12
CA LEU A 30 35.94 -15.91 6.52
C LEU A 30 34.86 -14.83 6.40
N ALA A 31 34.78 -14.22 5.23
CA ALA A 31 33.66 -13.33 4.89
C ALA A 31 32.38 -14.16 4.86
N THR A 32 31.57 -14.08 5.92
CA THR A 32 30.21 -14.64 5.93
C THR A 32 29.39 -13.90 4.88
N PRO A 33 28.74 -14.62 3.94
CA PRO A 33 27.86 -13.94 2.97
C PRO A 33 26.73 -13.27 3.74
N THR A 34 26.72 -11.95 3.73
CA THR A 34 25.59 -11.16 4.24
C THR A 34 24.42 -11.43 3.29
N VAL A 35 23.42 -12.17 3.77
CA VAL A 35 22.18 -12.37 3.02
C VAL A 35 21.51 -10.99 2.89
N ALA A 36 21.61 -10.40 1.71
CA ALA A 36 20.90 -9.18 1.39
C ALA A 36 19.39 -9.47 1.47
N GLN A 37 18.74 -8.99 2.52
CA GLN A 37 17.28 -9.06 2.62
C GLN A 37 16.70 -8.21 1.48
N ALA A 38 15.95 -8.86 0.57
CA ALA A 38 15.24 -8.17 -0.48
C ALA A 38 14.29 -7.13 0.15
N GLN A 39 14.43 -5.88 -0.24
CA GLN A 39 13.53 -4.82 0.23
C GLN A 39 12.11 -5.14 -0.26
N PRO A 40 11.07 -4.96 0.59
CA PRO A 40 9.69 -5.16 0.17
C PRO A 40 9.37 -4.30 -1.05
N SER A 41 8.66 -4.86 -2.02
CA SER A 41 8.21 -4.09 -3.19
C SER A 41 7.28 -2.94 -2.77
N GLU A 42 7.15 -1.91 -3.59
CA GLU A 42 6.22 -0.81 -3.32
C GLU A 42 4.77 -1.31 -3.24
N ILE A 43 4.43 -2.36 -4.01
CA ILE A 43 3.13 -3.04 -3.91
C ILE A 43 2.95 -3.66 -2.53
N ASP A 44 3.96 -4.40 -2.03
CA ASP A 44 3.90 -5.02 -0.71
C ASP A 44 3.76 -3.99 0.40
N ARG A 45 4.47 -2.87 0.27
CA ARG A 45 4.37 -1.75 1.23
C ARG A 45 2.98 -1.15 1.26
N ALA A 46 2.38 -0.85 0.09
CA ALA A 46 1.03 -0.31 -0.01
C ALA A 46 -0.02 -1.30 0.52
N VAL A 47 0.11 -2.59 0.19
CA VAL A 47 -0.80 -3.65 0.67
C VAL A 47 -0.66 -3.85 2.18
N THR A 48 0.56 -3.80 2.72
CA THR A 48 0.82 -3.88 4.17
C THR A 48 0.16 -2.70 4.89
N ALA A 49 0.34 -1.48 4.38
CA ALA A 49 -0.31 -0.28 4.92
C ALA A 49 -1.83 -0.42 4.89
N LEU A 50 -2.38 -0.83 3.76
CA LEU A 50 -3.82 -1.02 3.59
C LEU A 50 -4.38 -2.05 4.58
N ARG A 51 -3.70 -3.18 4.75
CA ARG A 51 -4.09 -4.24 5.70
C ARG A 51 -3.95 -3.82 7.16
N GLY A 52 -2.99 -2.96 7.46
CA GLY A 52 -2.74 -2.41 8.79
C GLY A 52 -3.82 -1.44 9.28
N ILE A 53 -4.66 -0.91 8.39
CA ILE A 53 -5.78 -0.05 8.79
C ILE A 53 -6.87 -0.91 9.42
N THR A 54 -6.94 -0.98 10.74
CA THR A 54 -8.02 -1.67 11.48
C THR A 54 -9.27 -0.81 11.57
N THR A 55 -9.08 0.46 11.99
CA THR A 55 -10.10 1.51 11.98
C THR A 55 -9.49 2.79 11.44
N LEU A 56 -10.31 3.57 10.74
CA LEU A 56 -9.94 4.87 10.20
C LEU A 56 -11.14 5.81 10.27
N ARG A 57 -10.91 7.03 10.73
CA ARG A 57 -11.79 8.16 10.51
C ARG A 57 -11.01 9.25 9.79
N ALA A 58 -11.59 9.82 8.75
CA ALA A 58 -10.98 10.90 7.99
C ALA A 58 -12.05 11.78 7.37
N ASN A 59 -11.74 13.05 7.14
CA ASN A 59 -12.56 13.88 6.27
C ASN A 59 -12.31 13.46 4.82
N PHE A 60 -13.33 13.55 3.98
CA PHE A 60 -13.16 13.32 2.55
C PHE A 60 -13.72 14.48 1.72
N VAL A 61 -13.12 14.67 0.56
CA VAL A 61 -13.66 15.45 -0.55
C VAL A 61 -13.80 14.52 -1.74
N GLN A 62 -15.01 14.35 -2.21
CA GLN A 62 -15.33 13.61 -3.42
C GLN A 62 -15.46 14.59 -4.58
N THR A 63 -14.80 14.30 -5.69
CA THR A 63 -14.90 15.06 -6.94
C THR A 63 -15.42 14.12 -8.01
N ASP A 64 -16.47 14.50 -8.68
CA ASP A 64 -17.02 13.77 -9.82
C ASP A 64 -16.29 14.12 -11.13
N ARG A 65 -16.75 13.51 -12.24
CA ARG A 65 -16.14 13.74 -13.56
C ARG A 65 -16.33 15.17 -14.08
N SER A 66 -17.34 15.91 -13.58
CA SER A 66 -17.61 17.31 -13.96
C SER A 66 -16.80 18.31 -13.14
N GLY A 67 -16.04 17.83 -12.14
CA GLY A 67 -15.29 18.66 -11.20
C GLY A 67 -16.11 19.15 -10.02
N GLN A 68 -17.39 18.76 -9.91
CA GLN A 68 -18.21 19.10 -8.74
C GLN A 68 -17.71 18.36 -7.51
N THR A 69 -17.69 19.07 -6.39
CA THR A 69 -17.16 18.54 -5.12
C THR A 69 -18.23 18.46 -4.05
N ILE A 70 -18.23 17.36 -3.32
CA ILE A 70 -18.99 17.19 -2.08
C ILE A 70 -18.06 16.63 -1.02
N SER A 71 -18.30 16.98 0.24
CA SER A 71 -17.45 16.55 1.35
C SER A 71 -18.22 15.77 2.40
N GLY A 72 -17.48 15.18 3.33
CA GLY A 72 -18.06 14.46 4.43
C GLY A 72 -17.02 13.82 5.33
N VAL A 73 -17.47 12.86 6.12
CA VAL A 73 -16.63 12.05 7.02
C VAL A 73 -16.69 10.59 6.59
N LEU A 74 -15.52 10.03 6.33
CA LEU A 74 -15.30 8.61 6.15
C LEU A 74 -15.05 7.96 7.51
N THR A 75 -15.74 6.86 7.80
CA THR A 75 -15.40 5.97 8.91
C THR A 75 -15.28 4.55 8.37
N MET A 76 -14.17 3.91 8.68
CA MET A 76 -13.91 2.53 8.27
C MET A 76 -13.58 1.68 9.50
N LYS A 77 -14.05 0.43 9.49
CA LYS A 77 -13.71 -0.60 10.49
C LYS A 77 -13.61 -1.95 9.79
N ARG A 78 -12.46 -2.60 9.91
CA ARG A 78 -12.30 -3.95 9.35
C ARG A 78 -13.04 -5.01 10.19
N PRO A 79 -13.50 -6.08 9.53
CA PRO A 79 -13.47 -6.30 8.08
C PRO A 79 -14.64 -5.62 7.36
N GLY A 80 -14.34 -4.95 6.23
CA GLY A 80 -15.30 -4.52 5.22
C GLY A 80 -16.35 -3.45 5.60
N LYS A 81 -16.36 -2.95 6.84
CA LYS A 81 -17.32 -1.93 7.25
C LYS A 81 -16.79 -0.55 6.86
N ILE A 82 -17.65 0.23 6.20
CA ILE A 82 -17.35 1.61 5.79
C ILE A 82 -18.61 2.45 5.83
N ARG A 83 -18.45 3.74 6.15
CA ARG A 83 -19.51 4.75 6.10
C ARG A 83 -18.96 6.01 5.48
N PHE A 84 -19.60 6.49 4.43
CA PHE A 84 -19.42 7.83 3.90
C PHE A 84 -20.60 8.67 4.34
N GLN A 85 -20.39 9.46 5.36
CA GLN A 85 -21.38 10.42 5.85
C GLN A 85 -21.12 11.76 5.17
N TYR A 86 -21.95 12.10 4.20
CA TYR A 86 -21.85 13.38 3.51
C TYR A 86 -22.23 14.55 4.43
N GLN A 87 -21.78 15.72 4.07
CA GLN A 87 -22.06 16.97 4.80
C GLN A 87 -23.57 17.25 4.92
N LYS A 88 -23.93 18.09 5.88
CA LYS A 88 -25.31 18.53 6.05
C LYS A 88 -25.85 19.14 4.75
N GLY A 89 -27.08 18.79 4.37
CA GLY A 89 -27.73 19.24 3.12
C GLY A 89 -27.50 18.28 1.93
N VAL A 90 -26.63 17.28 2.03
CA VAL A 90 -26.51 16.22 1.04
C VAL A 90 -27.26 14.98 1.56
N PRO A 91 -28.42 14.64 0.99
CA PRO A 91 -29.30 13.58 1.50
C PRO A 91 -28.83 12.18 1.05
N LEU A 92 -27.53 11.97 1.01
CA LEU A 92 -26.87 10.75 0.54
C LEU A 92 -26.06 10.10 1.67
N LEU A 93 -26.13 8.78 1.74
CA LEU A 93 -25.32 7.95 2.63
C LEU A 93 -24.84 6.72 1.89
N ILE A 94 -23.56 6.37 2.04
CA ILE A 94 -23.03 5.07 1.58
C ILE A 94 -22.53 4.31 2.80
N VAL A 95 -22.98 3.05 2.95
CA VAL A 95 -22.60 2.18 4.06
C VAL A 95 -22.21 0.80 3.53
N GLY A 96 -21.07 0.28 3.98
CA GLY A 96 -20.68 -1.10 3.81
C GLY A 96 -20.85 -1.89 5.11
N ASP A 97 -21.44 -3.07 5.02
CA ASP A 97 -21.68 -3.98 6.15
C ASP A 97 -20.65 -5.13 6.25
N GLY A 98 -19.65 -5.12 5.39
CA GLY A 98 -18.65 -6.19 5.23
C GLY A 98 -18.96 -7.17 4.10
N LYS A 99 -20.19 -7.18 3.57
CA LYS A 99 -20.60 -8.04 2.44
C LYS A 99 -21.04 -7.23 1.23
N ALA A 100 -21.74 -6.14 1.46
CA ALA A 100 -22.27 -5.29 0.41
C ALA A 100 -22.07 -3.81 0.77
N LEU A 101 -22.01 -2.99 -0.27
CA LEU A 101 -22.18 -1.55 -0.21
C LEU A 101 -23.66 -1.23 -0.42
N THR A 102 -24.18 -0.32 0.37
CA THR A 102 -25.54 0.18 0.26
C THR A 102 -25.47 1.69 0.11
N MET A 103 -26.01 2.22 -0.97
CA MET A 103 -26.23 3.64 -1.19
C MET A 103 -27.68 3.95 -0.84
N ILE A 104 -27.86 4.91 0.01
CA ILE A 104 -29.17 5.39 0.47
C ILE A 104 -29.29 6.84 0.05
N ASP A 105 -30.27 7.11 -0.80
CA ASP A 105 -30.70 8.46 -1.17
C ASP A 105 -31.99 8.77 -0.42
N TYR A 106 -31.89 9.68 0.53
CA TYR A 106 -33.01 10.08 1.38
C TYR A 106 -33.96 11.07 0.71
N GLU A 107 -33.50 11.76 -0.36
CA GLU A 107 -34.34 12.72 -1.09
C GLU A 107 -35.40 11.99 -1.92
N VAL A 108 -34.95 11.03 -2.73
CA VAL A 108 -35.83 10.23 -3.59
C VAL A 108 -36.25 8.90 -2.96
N ARG A 109 -35.87 8.66 -1.71
CA ARG A 109 -36.16 7.43 -0.94
C ARG A 109 -35.73 6.17 -1.66
N GLN A 110 -34.56 6.20 -2.28
CA GLN A 110 -34.00 5.07 -3.02
C GLN A 110 -32.90 4.39 -2.23
N VAL A 111 -32.89 3.05 -2.29
CA VAL A 111 -31.84 2.22 -1.73
C VAL A 111 -31.29 1.31 -2.81
N GLN A 112 -29.99 1.41 -3.07
CA GLN A 112 -29.28 0.54 -3.99
C GLN A 112 -28.25 -0.26 -3.21
N ARG A 113 -28.12 -1.55 -3.53
CA ARG A 113 -27.18 -2.44 -2.85
C ARG A 113 -26.46 -3.31 -3.87
N TRP A 114 -25.13 -3.42 -3.69
CA TRP A 114 -24.28 -4.30 -4.52
C TRP A 114 -23.18 -4.94 -3.68
N PRO A 115 -22.70 -6.16 -4.03
CA PRO A 115 -21.62 -6.83 -3.33
C PRO A 115 -20.34 -5.98 -3.33
N ILE A 116 -19.61 -5.97 -2.19
CA ILE A 116 -18.33 -5.23 -2.08
C ILE A 116 -17.32 -5.73 -3.11
N GLY A 117 -17.22 -7.06 -3.28
CA GLY A 117 -16.28 -7.67 -4.21
C GLY A 117 -16.49 -7.25 -5.67
N ASN A 118 -17.72 -6.84 -6.03
CA ASN A 118 -18.11 -6.42 -7.37
C ASN A 118 -18.01 -4.89 -7.56
N SER A 119 -17.14 -4.24 -6.82
CA SER A 119 -16.95 -2.78 -6.89
C SER A 119 -15.46 -2.44 -6.89
N PRO A 120 -15.08 -1.25 -7.40
CA PRO A 120 -13.71 -0.76 -7.29
C PRO A 120 -13.23 -0.70 -5.83
N LEU A 121 -14.15 -0.42 -4.90
CA LEU A 121 -13.84 -0.38 -3.47
C LEU A 121 -13.56 -1.75 -2.85
N GLY A 122 -13.83 -2.86 -3.56
CA GLY A 122 -13.47 -4.19 -3.09
C GLY A 122 -11.99 -4.34 -2.78
N ALA A 123 -11.12 -3.68 -3.51
CA ALA A 123 -9.69 -3.68 -3.23
C ALA A 123 -9.34 -3.03 -1.88
N LEU A 124 -10.12 -2.03 -1.47
CA LEU A 124 -9.94 -1.33 -0.19
C LEU A 124 -10.60 -2.09 0.98
N LEU A 125 -11.75 -2.70 0.75
CA LEU A 125 -12.64 -3.17 1.81
C LEU A 125 -12.62 -4.68 2.03
N ASP A 126 -12.46 -5.47 0.97
CA ASP A 126 -12.50 -6.93 1.07
C ASP A 126 -11.18 -7.46 1.64
N PRO A 127 -11.18 -8.02 2.87
CA PRO A 127 -9.96 -8.54 3.49
C PRO A 127 -9.39 -9.78 2.79
N ASN A 128 -10.24 -10.49 2.03
CA ASN A 128 -9.87 -11.72 1.33
C ASN A 128 -9.38 -11.45 -0.11
N LYS A 129 -9.56 -10.23 -0.61
CA LYS A 129 -9.10 -9.89 -1.94
C LYS A 129 -7.58 -9.87 -2.01
N ASP A 130 -7.01 -10.66 -2.89
CA ASP A 130 -5.58 -10.61 -3.19
C ASP A 130 -5.29 -9.36 -4.03
N VAL A 131 -5.12 -8.24 -3.31
CA VAL A 131 -4.86 -6.94 -3.93
C VAL A 131 -3.56 -6.96 -4.72
N ALA A 132 -2.52 -7.63 -4.18
CA ALA A 132 -1.21 -7.68 -4.83
C ALA A 132 -1.28 -8.34 -6.22
N ARG A 133 -2.06 -9.40 -6.35
CA ARG A 133 -2.25 -10.12 -7.62
C ARG A 133 -2.84 -9.26 -8.74
N PHE A 134 -3.71 -8.33 -8.38
CA PHE A 134 -4.42 -7.47 -9.33
C PHE A 134 -3.85 -6.05 -9.38
N ALA A 135 -2.78 -5.82 -8.60
CA ALA A 135 -2.17 -4.52 -8.47
C ALA A 135 -1.10 -4.29 -9.53
N LYS A 136 -1.07 -3.05 -10.02
CA LYS A 136 0.00 -2.51 -10.84
C LYS A 136 0.47 -1.22 -10.22
N GLN A 137 1.75 -1.11 -9.93
CA GLN A 137 2.36 0.15 -9.56
C GLN A 137 2.40 1.07 -10.78
N LEU A 138 1.94 2.30 -10.60
CA LEU A 138 2.08 3.36 -11.60
C LEU A 138 3.26 4.26 -11.23
N PRO A 139 4.01 4.76 -12.23
CA PRO A 139 5.11 5.69 -11.97
C PRO A 139 4.61 6.95 -11.25
N THR A 140 5.38 7.40 -10.27
CA THR A 140 5.21 8.69 -9.60
C THR A 140 6.50 9.48 -9.72
N GLY A 141 6.44 10.80 -9.75
CA GLY A 141 7.63 11.65 -9.73
C GLY A 141 8.25 11.80 -8.34
N ASP A 142 7.65 11.23 -7.30
CA ASP A 142 8.06 11.37 -5.91
C ASP A 142 8.27 9.99 -5.28
N PRO A 143 9.49 9.69 -4.74
CA PRO A 143 9.78 8.43 -4.08
C PRO A 143 9.04 8.22 -2.76
N GLY A 144 8.43 9.28 -2.20
CA GLY A 144 7.56 9.23 -1.03
C GLY A 144 6.12 8.83 -1.35
N VAL A 145 5.78 8.69 -2.64
CA VAL A 145 4.42 8.43 -3.11
C VAL A 145 4.34 7.08 -3.82
N ILE A 146 3.37 6.25 -3.45
CA ILE A 146 3.05 5.01 -4.15
C ILE A 146 1.69 5.19 -4.82
N SER A 147 1.63 4.96 -6.13
CA SER A 147 0.39 4.88 -6.89
C SER A 147 0.12 3.43 -7.27
N LEU A 148 -0.96 2.88 -6.72
CA LEU A 148 -1.32 1.48 -6.87
C LEU A 148 -2.65 1.35 -7.60
N GLN A 149 -2.62 0.92 -8.84
CA GLN A 149 -3.83 0.61 -9.61
C GLN A 149 -4.23 -0.84 -9.38
N VAL A 150 -5.49 -1.09 -9.07
CA VAL A 150 -6.06 -2.43 -8.92
C VAL A 150 -7.20 -2.60 -9.91
N ARG A 151 -7.09 -3.63 -10.76
CA ARG A 151 -8.09 -4.01 -11.75
C ARG A 151 -8.10 -5.52 -11.89
N ASP A 152 -9.28 -6.11 -11.86
CA ASP A 152 -9.47 -7.52 -12.18
C ASP A 152 -9.74 -7.65 -13.70
N PRO A 153 -8.81 -8.20 -14.49
CA PRO A 153 -8.98 -8.30 -15.94
C PRO A 153 -10.07 -9.30 -16.36
N LYS A 154 -10.43 -10.23 -15.45
CA LYS A 154 -11.52 -11.20 -15.70
C LYS A 154 -12.90 -10.60 -15.40
N HIS A 155 -12.94 -9.52 -14.66
CA HIS A 155 -14.15 -8.85 -14.21
C HIS A 155 -14.04 -7.34 -14.47
N PRO A 156 -13.99 -6.90 -15.74
CA PRO A 156 -13.89 -5.48 -16.10
C PRO A 156 -15.09 -4.66 -15.58
N GLU A 157 -16.23 -5.33 -15.37
CA GLU A 157 -17.45 -4.73 -14.80
C GLU A 157 -17.27 -4.28 -13.35
N TYR A 158 -16.24 -4.75 -12.64
CA TYR A 158 -15.92 -4.28 -11.28
C TYR A 158 -15.20 -2.94 -11.29
N GLY A 159 -14.82 -2.44 -12.45
CA GLY A 159 -14.12 -1.18 -12.63
C GLY A 159 -12.65 -1.24 -12.21
N THR A 160 -12.08 -0.06 -11.98
CA THR A 160 -10.67 0.12 -11.62
C THR A 160 -10.57 1.09 -10.45
N ILE A 161 -9.70 0.81 -9.50
CA ILE A 161 -9.34 1.76 -8.45
C ILE A 161 -7.83 2.04 -8.50
N THR A 162 -7.46 3.32 -8.44
CA THR A 162 -6.07 3.74 -8.28
C THR A 162 -5.95 4.41 -6.92
N MET A 163 -5.23 3.79 -6.01
CA MET A 163 -4.99 4.28 -4.65
C MET A 163 -3.64 4.98 -4.58
N ILE A 164 -3.61 6.13 -3.94
CA ILE A 164 -2.42 6.94 -3.73
C ILE A 164 -2.05 6.88 -2.24
N PHE A 165 -0.86 6.44 -1.97
CA PHE A 165 -0.29 6.41 -0.63
C PHE A 165 0.87 7.39 -0.56
N VAL A 166 0.96 8.11 0.55
CA VAL A 166 2.06 9.01 0.86
C VAL A 166 2.82 8.51 2.09
N ARG A 167 4.12 8.72 2.14
CA ARG A 167 4.93 8.33 3.29
C ARG A 167 4.50 9.12 4.51
N ASN A 168 4.12 8.40 5.58
CA ASN A 168 3.76 8.96 6.87
C ASN A 168 4.05 7.94 7.97
N ALA A 169 5.04 8.22 8.81
CA ALA A 169 5.47 7.31 9.89
C ALA A 169 4.35 7.05 10.93
N GLY A 170 3.39 7.95 11.07
CA GLY A 170 2.24 7.79 11.97
C GLY A 170 1.11 6.93 11.39
N ALA A 171 1.21 6.53 10.12
CA ALA A 171 0.22 5.68 9.48
C ALA A 171 0.61 4.19 9.55
N PRO A 172 -0.36 3.26 9.49
CA PRO A 172 -0.08 1.83 9.45
C PRO A 172 0.88 1.48 8.30
N GLY A 173 1.92 0.70 8.59
CA GLY A 173 2.94 0.34 7.61
C GLY A 173 3.78 1.51 7.07
N GLY A 174 3.73 2.69 7.73
CA GLY A 174 4.48 3.88 7.34
C GLY A 174 3.96 4.57 6.07
N MET A 175 2.78 4.19 5.58
CA MET A 175 2.16 4.73 4.37
C MET A 175 0.71 5.10 4.63
N GLN A 176 0.35 6.36 4.38
CA GLN A 176 -1.00 6.88 4.53
C GLN A 176 -1.75 6.78 3.20
N LEU A 177 -2.96 6.23 3.23
CA LEU A 177 -3.87 6.32 2.10
C LEU A 177 -4.38 7.76 1.99
N ASP A 178 -3.85 8.51 1.02
CA ASP A 178 -4.16 9.92 0.79
C ASP A 178 -5.42 10.10 -0.04
N SER A 179 -5.51 9.37 -1.12
CA SER A 179 -6.60 9.51 -2.07
C SER A 179 -6.78 8.25 -2.91
N TRP A 180 -7.91 8.18 -3.61
CA TRP A 180 -8.09 7.22 -4.69
C TRP A 180 -8.93 7.79 -5.83
N VAL A 181 -8.74 7.21 -7.00
CA VAL A 181 -9.57 7.42 -8.17
C VAL A 181 -10.27 6.11 -8.49
N ALA A 182 -11.58 6.11 -8.51
CA ALA A 182 -12.40 5.00 -8.97
C ALA A 182 -12.93 5.28 -10.38
N LEU A 183 -12.84 4.29 -11.24
CA LEU A 183 -13.51 4.24 -12.54
C LEU A 183 -14.50 3.08 -12.48
N ASP A 184 -15.76 3.36 -12.68
CA ASP A 184 -16.77 2.31 -12.81
C ASP A 184 -16.72 1.62 -14.20
N ALA A 185 -17.60 0.64 -14.41
CA ALA A 185 -17.69 -0.08 -15.68
C ALA A 185 -18.00 0.83 -16.89
N GLN A 186 -18.58 2.00 -16.66
CA GLN A 186 -18.90 3.01 -17.68
C GLN A 186 -17.82 4.10 -17.78
N ASN A 187 -16.66 3.89 -17.16
CA ASN A 187 -15.57 4.87 -17.05
C ASN A 187 -15.96 6.20 -16.39
N LYS A 188 -17.01 6.19 -15.57
CA LYS A 188 -17.29 7.35 -14.71
C LYS A 188 -16.24 7.45 -13.65
N ARG A 189 -15.57 8.60 -13.64
CA ARG A 189 -14.51 8.89 -12.70
C ARG A 189 -15.07 9.52 -11.43
N THR A 190 -14.66 8.97 -10.30
CA THR A 190 -14.83 9.57 -8.97
C THR A 190 -13.48 9.65 -8.31
N THR A 191 -13.08 10.83 -7.87
CA THR A 191 -11.86 11.05 -7.09
C THR A 191 -12.24 11.30 -5.64
N MET A 192 -11.58 10.60 -4.74
CA MET A 192 -11.76 10.74 -3.30
C MET A 192 -10.44 11.16 -2.69
N ARG A 193 -10.41 12.29 -2.00
CA ARG A 193 -9.25 12.77 -1.25
C ARG A 193 -9.54 12.77 0.23
N LEU A 194 -8.60 12.29 1.04
CA LEU A 194 -8.74 12.18 2.48
C LEU A 194 -7.86 13.19 3.22
N SER A 195 -8.30 13.60 4.40
CA SER A 195 -7.54 14.47 5.31
C SER A 195 -7.92 14.22 6.76
N GLY A 196 -7.09 14.65 7.72
CA GLY A 196 -7.39 14.52 9.14
C GLY A 196 -7.53 13.07 9.60
N HIS A 197 -6.64 12.19 9.12
CA HIS A 197 -6.65 10.77 9.43
C HIS A 197 -6.50 10.48 10.92
N GLN A 198 -7.38 9.64 11.44
CA GLN A 198 -7.34 9.09 12.80
C GLN A 198 -7.40 7.56 12.70
N TYR A 199 -6.29 6.91 13.01
CA TYR A 199 -6.15 5.45 12.98
C TYR A 199 -6.34 4.85 14.37
N GLY A 200 -6.78 3.58 14.44
CA GLY A 200 -6.85 2.83 15.68
C GLY A 200 -7.91 3.32 16.67
N ILE A 201 -8.81 4.19 16.25
CA ILE A 201 -9.87 4.74 17.12
C ILE A 201 -10.95 3.71 17.43
N ALA A 202 -11.61 3.86 18.57
CA ALA A 202 -12.78 3.06 18.90
C ALA A 202 -13.96 3.46 17.98
N VAL A 203 -14.54 2.48 17.28
CA VAL A 203 -15.70 2.67 16.40
C VAL A 203 -16.77 1.67 16.77
N ASP A 204 -17.93 2.16 17.23
CA ASP A 204 -19.10 1.35 17.53
C ASP A 204 -19.72 0.80 16.23
N ASP A 205 -20.19 -0.43 16.25
CA ASP A 205 -20.86 -1.07 15.11
C ASP A 205 -22.18 -0.37 14.73
N LYS A 206 -22.80 0.33 15.69
CA LYS A 206 -23.97 1.19 15.41
C LYS A 206 -23.67 2.28 14.39
N THR A 207 -22.40 2.71 14.26
CA THR A 207 -21.97 3.67 13.26
C THR A 207 -22.33 3.23 11.84
N PHE A 208 -22.41 1.92 11.59
CA PHE A 208 -22.71 1.37 10.26
C PHE A 208 -24.19 1.01 10.07
N LYS A 209 -25.06 1.35 11.03
CA LYS A 209 -26.50 1.23 10.88
C LYS A 209 -27.06 2.45 10.13
N TRP A 210 -28.17 2.23 9.46
CA TRP A 210 -28.89 3.27 8.71
C TRP A 210 -30.39 3.00 8.78
N THR A 211 -31.19 4.05 8.51
CA THR A 211 -32.66 3.94 8.50
C THR A 211 -33.12 3.85 7.05
N ASP A 212 -33.97 2.87 6.77
CA ASP A 212 -34.55 2.69 5.42
C ASP A 212 -35.58 3.78 5.14
N PRO A 213 -35.35 4.65 4.13
CA PRO A 213 -36.29 5.73 3.80
C PRO A 213 -37.49 5.25 2.98
N ARG A 214 -37.51 4.01 2.52
CA ARG A 214 -38.58 3.49 1.68
C ARG A 214 -39.86 3.31 2.53
N PRO A 215 -41.06 3.53 1.94
CA PRO A 215 -42.31 3.25 2.63
C PRO A 215 -42.38 1.79 3.09
N ALA A 216 -42.91 1.58 4.29
CA ALA A 216 -43.18 0.24 4.76
C ALA A 216 -44.19 -0.43 3.79
N THR A 217 -43.79 -1.54 3.20
CA THR A 217 -44.72 -2.34 2.36
C THR A 217 -45.79 -2.90 3.30
N ARG A 218 -47.02 -2.37 3.22
CA ARG A 218 -48.17 -3.01 3.90
C ARG A 218 -48.31 -4.39 3.28
N ARG A 219 -48.06 -5.43 4.09
CA ARG A 219 -48.48 -6.81 3.81
C ARG A 219 -49.95 -6.95 4.10
#